data_6efa34750edf4b24dcc419f2cb7ee818
#
_entry.id   6efa34750edf4b24dcc419f2cb7ee818
#
_cell.length_a   1.000
_cell.length_b   1.000
_cell.length_c   1.000
_cell.angle_alpha   90.00
_cell.angle_beta   90.00
_cell.angle_gamma   90.00
#
_symmetry.space_group_name_H-M   'P 1'
#
loop_
_entity.id
_entity.type
_entity.pdbx_description
1 polymer ?
#
loop_
_entity_poly.entity_id
_entity_poly.type
_entity_poly.pdbx_seq_one_letter_code
_entity_poly.pdbx_strand_id
1 'polypeptide(L)'
;MNTASSAPALKIADVVAGYTAGHPVLRGVNLTAQPGRITVILGPNGAGKSTLLRAIAGFLQPETGSIVLGDHQITNLPPHRHMEHGIALLPQGRSTFPELTVAENIELGGWTMRGDRARLRGAVEAMFARYPHLRELRERPAGSLSGGQQRAVEIARLVVCDPKVLLIDEPSVGLSPIVAAQVYRELEALKAEGRTILLVDQDVRAAIKIADYVYVLNSGKNDVEGDRSAFEGDLGVMVRRWLGV
;
A
#
# COMPACT_ATOMS: atom_id res chain seq x y z
N MET A 1 -14.75 -27.16 -1.83
CA MET A 1 -15.10 -25.97 -1.03
C MET A 1 -13.81 -25.27 -0.67
N ASN A 2 -13.46 -24.26 -1.45
CA ASN A 2 -12.24 -23.47 -1.21
C ASN A 2 -12.61 -22.43 -0.14
N THR A 3 -12.25 -22.65 1.11
CA THR A 3 -12.33 -21.63 2.14
C THR A 3 -11.33 -20.55 1.74
N ALA A 4 -11.82 -19.48 1.12
CA ALA A 4 -11.03 -18.27 0.94
C ALA A 4 -10.56 -17.86 2.34
N SER A 5 -9.29 -18.15 2.65
CA SER A 5 -8.66 -17.68 3.89
C SER A 5 -8.76 -16.17 3.89
N SER A 6 -9.57 -15.63 4.79
CA SER A 6 -9.68 -14.18 4.96
C SER A 6 -8.28 -13.62 5.22
N ALA A 7 -7.97 -12.47 4.61
CA ALA A 7 -6.70 -11.81 4.88
C ALA A 7 -6.50 -11.64 6.39
N PRO A 8 -5.27 -11.76 6.90
CA PRO A 8 -5.01 -11.57 8.33
C PRO A 8 -5.14 -10.09 8.72
N ALA A 9 -5.53 -9.82 9.97
CA ALA A 9 -5.46 -8.47 10.53
C ALA A 9 -4.00 -8.04 10.69
N LEU A 10 -3.70 -6.79 10.35
CA LEU A 10 -2.40 -6.18 10.62
C LEU A 10 -2.53 -5.26 11.83
N LYS A 11 -1.78 -5.55 12.90
CA LYS A 11 -1.78 -4.77 14.13
C LYS A 11 -0.42 -4.13 14.37
N ILE A 12 -0.44 -2.85 14.66
CA ILE A 12 0.71 -2.04 15.03
C ILE A 12 0.47 -1.53 16.45
N ALA A 13 1.39 -1.77 17.37
CA ALA A 13 1.26 -1.38 18.77
C ALA A 13 2.52 -0.66 19.26
N ASP A 14 2.33 0.59 19.71
CA ASP A 14 3.33 1.47 20.34
C ASP A 14 4.63 1.61 19.52
N VAL A 15 4.53 1.65 18.21
CA VAL A 15 5.69 1.68 17.31
C VAL A 15 6.39 3.03 17.40
N VAL A 16 7.67 2.98 17.80
CA VAL A 16 8.62 4.09 17.74
C VAL A 16 9.67 3.73 16.68
N ALA A 17 9.86 4.59 15.68
CA ALA A 17 10.81 4.36 14.60
C ALA A 17 11.30 5.69 14.01
N GLY A 18 12.54 5.70 13.54
CA GLY A 18 13.17 6.84 12.86
C GLY A 18 14.34 6.41 12.00
N TYR A 19 14.83 7.33 11.18
CA TYR A 19 15.97 7.09 10.28
C TYR A 19 17.32 7.32 10.98
N THR A 20 17.31 8.02 12.12
CA THR A 20 18.50 8.33 12.92
C THR A 20 18.20 7.97 14.35
N ALA A 21 19.09 7.25 15.01
CA ALA A 21 18.95 6.86 16.41
C ALA A 21 18.70 8.10 17.29
N GLY A 22 17.75 8.00 18.22
CA GLY A 22 17.36 9.08 19.11
C GLY A 22 16.50 10.19 18.47
N HIS A 23 16.19 10.10 17.17
CA HIS A 23 15.32 11.05 16.48
C HIS A 23 14.13 10.33 15.84
N PRO A 24 13.16 9.85 16.62
CA PRO A 24 12.05 9.10 16.12
C PRO A 24 11.08 9.99 15.33
N VAL A 25 10.70 9.50 14.15
CA VAL A 25 9.62 10.06 13.33
C VAL A 25 8.28 9.54 13.81
N LEU A 26 8.19 8.23 14.12
CA LEU A 26 7.03 7.59 14.77
C LEU A 26 7.27 7.55 16.27
N ARG A 27 6.25 7.92 17.05
CA ARG A 27 6.37 8.17 18.49
C ARG A 27 5.28 7.44 19.28
N GLY A 28 5.21 6.11 19.14
CA GLY A 28 4.20 5.27 19.77
C GLY A 28 2.92 5.18 18.96
N VAL A 29 3.04 4.88 17.64
CA VAL A 29 1.90 4.75 16.74
C VAL A 29 1.19 3.43 17.00
N ASN A 30 -0.14 3.50 17.07
CA ASN A 30 -1.05 2.38 17.20
C ASN A 30 -2.01 2.35 16.00
N LEU A 31 -2.22 1.17 15.38
CA LEU A 31 -3.11 1.01 14.24
C LEU A 31 -3.55 -0.45 14.11
N THR A 32 -4.79 -0.65 13.69
CA THR A 32 -5.28 -1.97 13.27
C THR A 32 -5.92 -1.87 11.90
N ALA A 33 -5.33 -2.54 10.89
CA ALA A 33 -5.96 -2.73 9.59
C ALA A 33 -6.75 -4.04 9.61
N GLN A 34 -8.08 -3.92 9.52
CA GLN A 34 -8.99 -5.07 9.55
C GLN A 34 -8.96 -5.85 8.23
N PRO A 35 -9.12 -7.17 8.29
CA PRO A 35 -9.14 -8.03 7.11
C PRO A 35 -10.15 -7.58 6.05
N GLY A 36 -9.71 -7.53 4.79
CA GLY A 36 -10.58 -7.21 3.67
C GLY A 36 -11.13 -5.77 3.67
N ARG A 37 -10.51 -4.85 4.40
CA ARG A 37 -10.91 -3.44 4.47
C ARG A 37 -9.83 -2.51 3.94
N ILE A 38 -10.25 -1.32 3.54
CA ILE A 38 -9.36 -0.20 3.25
C ILE A 38 -9.26 0.67 4.50
N THR A 39 -8.06 0.67 5.11
CA THR A 39 -7.70 1.58 6.19
C THR A 39 -6.88 2.73 5.60
N VAL A 40 -7.35 3.96 5.77
CA VAL A 40 -6.68 5.16 5.26
C VAL A 40 -5.91 5.84 6.39
N ILE A 41 -4.68 6.26 6.09
CA ILE A 41 -3.86 7.08 6.98
C ILE A 41 -3.76 8.48 6.40
N LEU A 42 -4.29 9.46 7.10
CA LEU A 42 -4.23 10.88 6.77
C LEU A 42 -3.29 11.63 7.71
N GLY A 43 -2.99 12.87 7.36
CA GLY A 43 -2.19 13.77 8.18
C GLY A 43 -1.32 14.69 7.33
N PRO A 44 -0.74 15.75 7.92
CA PRO A 44 0.11 16.70 7.21
C PRO A 44 1.39 16.04 6.68
N ASN A 45 2.10 16.77 5.79
CA ASN A 45 3.41 16.34 5.34
C ASN A 45 4.37 16.29 6.53
N GLY A 46 5.18 15.22 6.58
CA GLY A 46 6.06 14.98 7.74
C GLY A 46 5.40 14.34 8.96
N ALA A 47 4.10 14.03 8.92
CA ALA A 47 3.42 13.36 10.03
C ALA A 47 3.88 11.91 10.31
N GLY A 48 4.69 11.31 9.41
CA GLY A 48 5.21 9.95 9.57
C GLY A 48 4.47 8.88 8.76
N LYS A 49 3.54 9.24 7.88
CA LYS A 49 2.71 8.28 7.11
C LYS A 49 3.55 7.28 6.29
N SER A 50 4.42 7.77 5.40
CA SER A 50 5.30 6.90 4.59
C SER A 50 6.32 6.15 5.46
N THR A 51 6.74 6.76 6.58
CA THR A 51 7.64 6.12 7.56
C THR A 51 6.95 4.91 8.19
N LEU A 52 5.65 5.03 8.51
CA LEU A 52 4.86 3.91 9.04
C LEU A 52 4.75 2.79 8.01
N LEU A 53 4.44 3.09 6.73
CA LEU A 53 4.40 2.07 5.69
C LEU A 53 5.76 1.36 5.52
N ARG A 54 6.87 2.11 5.59
CA ARG A 54 8.22 1.53 5.52
C ARG A 54 8.54 0.65 6.72
N ALA A 55 8.11 1.03 7.92
CA ALA A 55 8.26 0.19 9.10
C ALA A 55 7.47 -1.12 8.97
N ILE A 56 6.20 -1.04 8.50
CA ILE A 56 5.36 -2.21 8.27
C ILE A 56 5.93 -3.12 7.17
N ALA A 57 6.60 -2.56 6.15
CA ALA A 57 7.22 -3.33 5.07
C ALA A 57 8.63 -3.85 5.41
N GLY A 58 9.15 -3.58 6.61
CA GLY A 58 10.47 -4.03 7.08
C GLY A 58 11.66 -3.22 6.52
N PHE A 59 11.42 -2.10 5.83
CA PHE A 59 12.48 -1.20 5.36
C PHE A 59 13.02 -0.26 6.46
N LEU A 60 12.30 -0.16 7.57
CA LEU A 60 12.71 0.58 8.75
C LEU A 60 12.40 -0.27 9.98
N GLN A 61 13.40 -0.53 10.80
CA GLN A 61 13.20 -1.32 12.03
C GLN A 61 12.70 -0.42 13.15
N PRO A 62 11.59 -0.78 13.83
CA PRO A 62 11.15 -0.07 15.03
C PRO A 62 12.19 -0.18 16.16
N GLU A 63 12.37 0.93 16.89
CA GLU A 63 13.17 0.95 18.11
C GLU A 63 12.40 0.27 19.26
N THR A 64 11.08 0.48 19.30
CA THR A 64 10.16 -0.15 20.26
C THR A 64 8.82 -0.43 19.61
N GLY A 65 7.98 -1.18 20.29
CA GLY A 65 6.66 -1.56 19.83
C GLY A 65 6.66 -2.86 19.04
N SER A 66 5.51 -3.18 18.45
CA SER A 66 5.34 -4.43 17.70
C SER A 66 4.47 -4.27 16.45
N ILE A 67 4.77 -5.09 15.44
CA ILE A 67 4.00 -5.24 14.21
C ILE A 67 3.64 -6.72 14.08
N VAL A 68 2.33 -7.02 14.03
CA VAL A 68 1.81 -8.39 14.02
C VAL A 68 0.84 -8.56 12.86
N LEU A 69 1.02 -9.61 12.09
CA LEU A 69 0.14 -10.00 10.97
C LEU A 69 -0.56 -11.33 11.31
N GLY A 70 -1.85 -11.28 11.62
CA GLY A 70 -2.57 -12.42 12.19
C GLY A 70 -1.91 -12.84 13.50
N ASP A 71 -1.37 -14.06 13.54
CA ASP A 71 -0.66 -14.61 14.69
C ASP A 71 0.88 -14.50 14.58
N HIS A 72 1.39 -13.88 13.50
CA HIS A 72 2.82 -13.77 13.23
C HIS A 72 3.36 -12.41 13.62
N GLN A 73 4.31 -12.38 14.56
CA GLN A 73 5.09 -11.18 14.84
C GLN A 73 6.12 -10.97 13.73
N ILE A 74 6.04 -9.82 13.07
CA ILE A 74 6.90 -9.50 11.91
C ILE A 74 7.82 -8.29 12.16
N THR A 75 7.83 -7.74 13.36
CA THR A 75 8.45 -6.46 13.76
C THR A 75 9.86 -6.25 13.22
N ASN A 76 10.74 -7.25 13.37
CA ASN A 76 12.16 -7.13 13.04
C ASN A 76 12.58 -8.05 11.87
N LEU A 77 11.61 -8.50 11.07
CA LEU A 77 11.91 -9.29 9.90
C LEU A 77 12.45 -8.39 8.78
N PRO A 78 13.36 -8.87 7.93
CA PRO A 78 13.81 -8.13 6.77
C PRO A 78 12.72 -8.07 5.68
N PRO A 79 12.76 -7.08 4.75
CA PRO A 79 11.68 -6.83 3.78
C PRO A 79 11.24 -8.06 2.98
N HIS A 80 12.16 -8.93 2.57
CA HIS A 80 11.81 -10.13 1.80
C HIS A 80 10.94 -11.11 2.62
N ARG A 81 11.11 -11.17 3.95
CA ARG A 81 10.25 -11.98 4.82
C ARG A 81 8.84 -11.41 4.93
N HIS A 82 8.69 -10.08 4.95
CA HIS A 82 7.36 -9.45 4.89
C HIS A 82 6.61 -9.83 3.60
N MET A 83 7.32 -9.88 2.45
CA MET A 83 6.75 -10.37 1.19
C MET A 83 6.31 -11.85 1.28
N GLU A 84 7.11 -12.71 1.91
CA GLU A 84 6.77 -14.13 2.13
C GLU A 84 5.52 -14.28 3.03
N HIS A 85 5.29 -13.35 3.97
CA HIS A 85 4.06 -13.27 4.76
C HIS A 85 2.88 -12.61 4.02
N GLY A 86 3.05 -12.26 2.76
CA GLY A 86 2.00 -11.71 1.91
C GLY A 86 1.75 -10.22 2.09
N ILE A 87 2.77 -9.44 2.50
CA ILE A 87 2.73 -7.98 2.51
C ILE A 87 3.45 -7.45 1.27
N ALA A 88 2.81 -6.54 0.54
CA ALA A 88 3.43 -5.86 -0.59
C ALA A 88 3.28 -4.33 -0.46
N LEU A 89 4.31 -3.59 -0.88
CA LEU A 89 4.37 -2.13 -0.81
C LEU A 89 4.41 -1.52 -2.21
N LEU A 90 3.47 -0.62 -2.50
CA LEU A 90 3.56 0.34 -3.60
C LEU A 90 4.09 1.66 -3.02
N PRO A 91 5.35 2.02 -3.29
CA PRO A 91 5.93 3.24 -2.76
C PRO A 91 5.43 4.48 -3.50
N GLN A 92 5.60 5.64 -2.87
CA GLN A 92 5.33 6.93 -3.49
C GLN A 92 6.17 7.14 -4.75
N GLY A 93 5.59 7.81 -5.74
CA GLY A 93 6.25 8.17 -6.99
C GLY A 93 6.27 7.03 -8.01
N ARG A 94 7.18 7.13 -8.98
CA ARG A 94 7.33 6.10 -10.02
C ARG A 94 8.30 5.03 -9.54
N SER A 95 7.87 3.79 -9.60
CA SER A 95 8.67 2.65 -9.17
C SER A 95 8.90 1.61 -10.29
N THR A 96 8.46 1.90 -11.51
CA THR A 96 8.80 1.05 -12.67
C THR A 96 10.29 1.10 -12.97
N PHE A 97 10.82 -0.01 -13.48
CA PHE A 97 12.17 -0.09 -14.04
C PHE A 97 12.07 0.31 -15.52
N PRO A 98 12.50 1.52 -15.90
CA PRO A 98 12.17 2.10 -17.21
C PRO A 98 12.78 1.36 -18.38
N GLU A 99 13.96 0.75 -18.20
CA GLU A 99 14.67 0.00 -19.24
C GLU A 99 14.12 -1.42 -19.44
N LEU A 100 13.41 -1.95 -18.44
CA LEU A 100 12.79 -3.26 -18.52
C LEU A 100 11.44 -3.18 -19.25
N THR A 101 11.09 -4.25 -19.94
CA THR A 101 9.76 -4.42 -20.56
C THR A 101 8.65 -4.45 -19.49
N VAL A 102 7.41 -4.28 -19.93
CA VAL A 102 6.24 -4.45 -19.06
C VAL A 102 6.21 -5.85 -18.45
N ALA A 103 6.50 -6.90 -19.26
CA ALA A 103 6.54 -8.27 -18.78
C ALA A 103 7.59 -8.48 -17.70
N GLU A 104 8.83 -8.02 -17.93
CA GLU A 104 9.92 -8.11 -16.96
C GLU A 104 9.62 -7.31 -15.68
N ASN A 105 9.02 -6.11 -15.78
CA ASN A 105 8.59 -5.37 -14.59
C ASN A 105 7.60 -6.16 -13.75
N ILE A 106 6.60 -6.81 -14.36
CA ILE A 106 5.63 -7.63 -13.63
C ILE A 106 6.31 -8.87 -13.03
N GLU A 107 7.20 -9.52 -13.78
CA GLU A 107 7.94 -10.70 -13.34
C GLU A 107 8.79 -10.43 -12.09
N LEU A 108 9.40 -9.25 -11.97
CA LEU A 108 10.15 -8.85 -10.77
C LEU A 108 9.29 -8.86 -9.49
N GLY A 109 7.99 -8.57 -9.59
CA GLY A 109 7.07 -8.70 -8.46
C GLY A 109 6.87 -10.14 -8.00
N GLY A 110 7.16 -11.10 -8.88
CA GLY A 110 7.10 -12.54 -8.60
C GLY A 110 8.31 -13.12 -7.86
N TRP A 111 9.14 -12.30 -7.22
CA TRP A 111 10.40 -12.71 -6.58
C TRP A 111 10.25 -13.89 -5.61
N THR A 112 9.17 -13.97 -4.84
CA THR A 112 8.92 -15.10 -3.93
C THR A 112 8.68 -16.43 -4.64
N MET A 113 8.36 -16.38 -5.95
CA MET A 113 8.14 -17.55 -6.81
C MET A 113 9.34 -17.86 -7.73
N ARG A 114 10.50 -17.16 -7.59
CA ARG A 114 11.65 -17.30 -8.49
C ARG A 114 12.21 -18.73 -8.61
N GLY A 115 11.98 -19.57 -7.61
CA GLY A 115 12.34 -21.00 -7.63
C GLY A 115 11.40 -21.88 -8.44
N ASP A 116 10.23 -21.40 -8.81
CA ASP A 116 9.21 -22.11 -9.60
C ASP A 116 8.83 -21.30 -10.84
N ARG A 117 9.59 -21.51 -11.92
CA ARG A 117 9.41 -20.80 -13.19
C ARG A 117 8.04 -21.01 -13.84
N ALA A 118 7.43 -22.18 -13.63
CA ALA A 118 6.13 -22.49 -14.22
C ALA A 118 5.03 -21.67 -13.49
N ARG A 119 5.06 -21.66 -12.16
CA ARG A 119 4.18 -20.86 -11.32
C ARG A 119 4.34 -19.35 -11.61
N LEU A 120 5.58 -18.86 -11.69
CA LEU A 120 5.86 -17.46 -12.00
C LEU A 120 5.29 -17.05 -13.36
N ARG A 121 5.54 -17.83 -14.43
CA ARG A 121 4.95 -17.56 -15.74
C ARG A 121 3.43 -17.55 -15.71
N GLY A 122 2.81 -18.52 -15.03
CA GLY A 122 1.36 -18.54 -14.86
C GLY A 122 0.80 -17.31 -14.16
N ALA A 123 1.49 -16.85 -13.11
CA ALA A 123 1.11 -15.62 -12.40
C ALA A 123 1.24 -14.36 -13.28
N VAL A 124 2.31 -14.23 -14.06
CA VAL A 124 2.50 -13.12 -15.01
C VAL A 124 1.41 -13.14 -16.10
N GLU A 125 1.08 -14.31 -16.65
CA GLU A 125 -0.02 -14.42 -17.65
C GLU A 125 -1.38 -14.09 -17.02
N ALA A 126 -1.61 -14.42 -15.76
CA ALA A 126 -2.81 -14.00 -15.03
C ALA A 126 -2.91 -12.48 -14.90
N MET A 127 -1.78 -11.77 -14.73
CA MET A 127 -1.77 -10.30 -14.73
C MET A 127 -2.15 -9.73 -16.11
N PHE A 128 -1.68 -10.31 -17.19
CA PHE A 128 -2.09 -9.90 -18.54
C PHE A 128 -3.55 -10.24 -18.86
N ALA A 129 -4.12 -11.27 -18.24
CA ALA A 129 -5.56 -11.54 -18.31
C ALA A 129 -6.38 -10.51 -17.51
N ARG A 130 -5.89 -10.10 -16.33
CA ARG A 130 -6.51 -9.08 -15.48
C ARG A 130 -6.41 -7.67 -16.10
N TYR A 131 -5.30 -7.34 -16.73
CA TYR A 131 -5.01 -6.05 -17.36
C TYR A 131 -4.78 -6.21 -18.86
N PRO A 132 -5.83 -6.44 -19.68
CA PRO A 132 -5.68 -6.74 -21.12
C PRO A 132 -4.93 -5.64 -21.87
N HIS A 133 -5.10 -4.37 -21.48
CA HIS A 133 -4.39 -3.25 -22.10
C HIS A 133 -2.87 -3.29 -21.89
N LEU A 134 -2.36 -3.99 -20.87
CA LEU A 134 -0.92 -4.21 -20.68
C LEU A 134 -0.40 -5.35 -21.59
N ARG A 135 -1.25 -6.27 -22.02
CA ARG A 135 -0.85 -7.37 -22.90
C ARG A 135 -0.30 -6.88 -24.24
N GLU A 136 -0.93 -5.87 -24.82
CA GLU A 136 -0.48 -5.25 -26.07
C GLU A 136 0.85 -4.50 -25.92
N LEU A 137 1.21 -4.16 -24.69
CA LEU A 137 2.41 -3.39 -24.34
C LEU A 137 3.52 -4.27 -23.74
N ARG A 138 3.33 -5.60 -23.65
CA ARG A 138 4.14 -6.52 -22.85
C ARG A 138 5.64 -6.44 -23.14
N GLU A 139 6.03 -6.25 -24.40
CA GLU A 139 7.43 -6.18 -24.86
C GLU A 139 7.97 -4.75 -24.93
N ARG A 140 7.15 -3.74 -24.59
CA ARG A 140 7.59 -2.34 -24.60
C ARG A 140 8.36 -2.02 -23.33
N PRO A 141 9.45 -1.21 -23.42
CA PRO A 141 10.11 -0.66 -22.24
C PRO A 141 9.13 0.18 -21.41
N ALA A 142 9.09 -0.05 -20.08
CA ALA A 142 8.15 0.63 -19.19
C ALA A 142 8.35 2.16 -19.18
N GLY A 143 9.56 2.64 -19.44
CA GLY A 143 9.88 4.06 -19.54
C GLY A 143 9.16 4.78 -20.69
N SER A 144 8.74 4.04 -21.75
CA SER A 144 8.03 4.59 -22.90
C SER A 144 6.53 4.76 -22.68
N LEU A 145 6.00 4.31 -21.56
CA LEU A 145 4.58 4.29 -21.24
C LEU A 145 4.11 5.63 -20.67
N SER A 146 2.80 5.94 -20.84
CA SER A 146 2.17 7.05 -20.13
C SER A 146 2.18 6.80 -18.60
N GLY A 147 2.07 7.87 -17.79
CA GLY A 147 2.05 7.74 -16.34
C GLY A 147 0.97 6.78 -15.82
N GLY A 148 -0.22 6.79 -16.42
CA GLY A 148 -1.29 5.84 -16.07
C GLY A 148 -0.97 4.39 -16.42
N GLN A 149 -0.34 4.15 -17.58
CA GLN A 149 0.11 2.81 -17.96
C GLN A 149 1.23 2.32 -17.03
N GLN A 150 2.18 3.19 -16.67
CA GLN A 150 3.22 2.86 -15.68
C GLN A 150 2.59 2.49 -14.33
N ARG A 151 1.59 3.25 -13.85
CA ARG A 151 0.87 2.94 -12.61
C ARG A 151 0.16 1.58 -12.68
N ALA A 152 -0.44 1.24 -13.82
CA ALA A 152 -1.04 -0.08 -14.03
C ALA A 152 0.00 -1.21 -13.97
N VAL A 153 1.20 -1.01 -14.55
CA VAL A 153 2.33 -1.95 -14.44
C VAL A 153 2.78 -2.12 -12.99
N GLU A 154 2.88 -1.02 -12.23
CA GLU A 154 3.26 -1.05 -10.82
C GLU A 154 2.25 -1.82 -9.97
N ILE A 155 0.94 -1.62 -10.22
CA ILE A 155 -0.11 -2.38 -9.52
C ILE A 155 -0.07 -3.86 -9.93
N ALA A 156 0.09 -4.18 -11.22
CA ALA A 156 0.23 -5.57 -11.67
C ALA A 156 1.45 -6.26 -11.01
N ARG A 157 2.59 -5.57 -10.94
CA ARG A 157 3.79 -6.03 -10.23
C ARG A 157 3.54 -6.23 -8.73
N LEU A 158 2.77 -5.34 -8.11
CA LEU A 158 2.43 -5.42 -6.69
C LEU A 158 1.62 -6.69 -6.39
N VAL A 159 0.65 -7.04 -7.24
CA VAL A 159 -0.32 -8.10 -6.96
C VAL A 159 0.03 -9.46 -7.56
N VAL A 160 1.08 -9.59 -8.38
CA VAL A 160 1.45 -10.82 -9.07
C VAL A 160 1.74 -12.01 -8.13
N CYS A 161 2.24 -11.74 -6.90
CA CYS A 161 2.45 -12.75 -5.85
C CYS A 161 1.22 -13.04 -4.99
N ASP A 162 0.06 -12.52 -5.34
CA ASP A 162 -1.18 -12.63 -4.57
C ASP A 162 -1.02 -12.22 -3.09
N PRO A 163 -0.51 -11.00 -2.80
CA PRO A 163 -0.38 -10.53 -1.43
C PRO A 163 -1.73 -10.38 -0.75
N LYS A 164 -1.76 -10.58 0.56
CA LYS A 164 -2.98 -10.45 1.39
C LYS A 164 -3.12 -9.04 1.97
N VAL A 165 -2.00 -8.34 2.16
CA VAL A 165 -1.94 -6.97 2.67
C VAL A 165 -1.19 -6.09 1.68
N LEU A 166 -1.83 -5.01 1.25
CA LEU A 166 -1.29 -4.01 0.35
C LEU A 166 -1.03 -2.72 1.12
N LEU A 167 0.20 -2.27 1.11
CA LEU A 167 0.63 -0.98 1.61
C LEU A 167 0.77 -0.03 0.41
N ILE A 168 0.01 1.04 0.38
CA ILE A 168 -0.09 1.93 -0.78
C ILE A 168 0.27 3.36 -0.34
N ASP A 169 1.33 3.91 -0.91
CA ASP A 169 1.83 5.24 -0.58
C ASP A 169 1.58 6.22 -1.73
N GLU A 170 0.60 7.12 -1.56
CA GLU A 170 0.24 8.20 -2.48
C GLU A 170 0.08 7.76 -3.96
N PRO A 171 -0.81 6.82 -4.25
CA PRO A 171 -0.89 6.19 -5.57
C PRO A 171 -1.39 7.14 -6.68
N SER A 172 -2.01 8.26 -6.32
CA SER A 172 -2.62 9.21 -7.24
C SER A 172 -1.70 10.37 -7.66
N VAL A 173 -0.57 10.55 -6.95
CA VAL A 173 0.33 11.69 -7.16
C VAL A 173 0.92 11.70 -8.57
N GLY A 174 0.82 12.86 -9.24
CA GLY A 174 1.32 13.07 -10.59
C GLY A 174 0.46 12.46 -11.71
N LEU A 175 -0.73 11.96 -11.39
CA LEU A 175 -1.70 11.44 -12.35
C LEU A 175 -2.80 12.47 -12.67
N SER A 176 -3.39 12.36 -13.86
CA SER A 176 -4.59 13.13 -14.17
C SER A 176 -5.78 12.65 -13.33
N PRO A 177 -6.81 13.48 -13.08
CA PRO A 177 -7.98 13.09 -12.29
C PRO A 177 -8.69 11.82 -12.78
N ILE A 178 -8.72 11.62 -14.11
CA ILE A 178 -9.32 10.43 -14.72
C ILE A 178 -8.53 9.18 -14.36
N VAL A 179 -7.19 9.23 -14.44
CA VAL A 179 -6.32 8.11 -14.12
C VAL A 179 -6.30 7.85 -12.62
N ALA A 180 -6.27 8.89 -11.79
CA ALA A 180 -6.38 8.75 -10.34
C ALA A 180 -7.68 8.02 -9.95
N ALA A 181 -8.82 8.39 -10.55
CA ALA A 181 -10.09 7.70 -10.34
C ALA A 181 -10.05 6.22 -10.77
N GLN A 182 -9.28 5.86 -11.78
CA GLN A 182 -9.08 4.45 -12.17
C GLN A 182 -8.27 3.69 -11.12
N VAL A 183 -7.23 4.31 -10.56
CA VAL A 183 -6.43 3.72 -9.47
C VAL A 183 -7.30 3.42 -8.25
N TYR A 184 -8.13 4.38 -7.81
CA TYR A 184 -9.02 4.14 -6.67
C TYR A 184 -10.02 3.01 -6.92
N ARG A 185 -10.62 2.94 -8.13
CA ARG A 185 -11.49 1.81 -8.51
C ARG A 185 -10.75 0.46 -8.47
N GLU A 186 -9.49 0.44 -8.88
CA GLU A 186 -8.66 -0.77 -8.79
C GLU A 186 -8.42 -1.17 -7.32
N LEU A 187 -8.18 -0.22 -6.42
CA LEU A 187 -8.05 -0.51 -4.98
C LEU A 187 -9.35 -1.08 -4.39
N GLU A 188 -10.52 -0.54 -4.80
CA GLU A 188 -11.81 -1.09 -4.40
C GLU A 188 -12.03 -2.52 -4.94
N ALA A 189 -11.61 -2.80 -6.18
CA ALA A 189 -11.66 -4.15 -6.75
C ALA A 189 -10.76 -5.13 -5.99
N LEU A 190 -9.53 -4.71 -5.64
CA LEU A 190 -8.59 -5.51 -4.85
C LEU A 190 -9.12 -5.78 -3.44
N LYS A 191 -9.80 -4.81 -2.81
CA LYS A 191 -10.51 -5.00 -1.55
C LYS A 191 -11.65 -6.03 -1.70
N ALA A 192 -12.45 -5.93 -2.76
CA ALA A 192 -13.55 -6.85 -3.02
C ALA A 192 -13.07 -8.30 -3.22
N GLU A 193 -11.82 -8.50 -3.63
CA GLU A 193 -11.15 -9.81 -3.68
C GLU A 193 -10.65 -10.30 -2.30
N GLY A 194 -10.94 -9.56 -1.23
CA GLY A 194 -10.60 -9.92 0.15
C GLY A 194 -9.23 -9.44 0.62
N ARG A 195 -8.53 -8.57 -0.13
CA ARG A 195 -7.25 -8.00 0.31
C ARG A 195 -7.45 -6.91 1.34
N THR A 196 -6.57 -6.85 2.32
CA THR A 196 -6.47 -5.75 3.29
C THR A 196 -5.61 -4.65 2.69
N ILE A 197 -6.07 -3.41 2.71
CA ILE A 197 -5.36 -2.27 2.11
C ILE A 197 -5.10 -1.22 3.17
N LEU A 198 -3.84 -0.82 3.32
CA LEU A 198 -3.42 0.34 4.09
C LEU A 198 -2.98 1.43 3.12
N LEU A 199 -3.78 2.48 3.00
CA LEU A 199 -3.62 3.56 2.04
C LEU A 199 -3.19 4.84 2.72
N VAL A 200 -2.08 5.41 2.25
CA VAL A 200 -1.69 6.80 2.51
C VAL A 200 -1.97 7.61 1.26
N ASP A 201 -2.66 8.73 1.37
CA ASP A 201 -2.86 9.63 0.24
C ASP A 201 -2.92 11.11 0.68
N GLN A 202 -2.59 12.00 -0.25
CA GLN A 202 -2.72 13.45 -0.11
C GLN A 202 -4.10 13.95 -0.55
N ASP A 203 -4.76 13.25 -1.47
CA ASP A 203 -6.16 13.52 -1.83
C ASP A 203 -7.10 12.94 -0.77
N VAL A 204 -7.27 13.73 0.30
CA VAL A 204 -8.09 13.38 1.46
C VAL A 204 -9.50 12.99 1.05
N ARG A 205 -10.11 13.74 0.08
CA ARG A 205 -11.49 13.48 -0.35
C ARG A 205 -11.63 12.15 -1.08
N ALA A 206 -10.73 11.87 -2.00
CA ALA A 206 -10.76 10.63 -2.76
C ALA A 206 -10.44 9.43 -1.86
N ALA A 207 -9.46 9.55 -0.96
CA ALA A 207 -9.10 8.49 -0.02
C ALA A 207 -10.24 8.15 0.95
N ILE A 208 -10.90 9.15 1.56
CA ILE A 208 -12.03 8.91 2.46
C ILE A 208 -13.20 8.24 1.73
N LYS A 209 -13.44 8.60 0.47
CA LYS A 209 -14.55 8.02 -0.31
C LYS A 209 -14.50 6.50 -0.41
N ILE A 210 -13.29 5.91 -0.46
CA ILE A 210 -13.08 4.46 -0.54
C ILE A 210 -12.71 3.81 0.80
N ALA A 211 -12.47 4.61 1.85
CA ALA A 211 -12.09 4.14 3.17
C ALA A 211 -13.22 3.33 3.84
N ASP A 212 -12.84 2.36 4.65
CA ASP A 212 -13.72 1.75 5.65
C ASP A 212 -13.40 2.31 7.05
N TYR A 213 -12.10 2.61 7.31
CA TYR A 213 -11.63 3.19 8.55
C TYR A 213 -10.51 4.19 8.29
N VAL A 214 -10.40 5.22 9.12
CA VAL A 214 -9.44 6.31 8.94
C VAL A 214 -8.65 6.53 10.24
N TYR A 215 -7.34 6.61 10.09
CA TYR A 215 -6.42 7.10 11.10
C TYR A 215 -5.82 8.43 10.66
N VAL A 216 -5.71 9.36 11.60
CA VAL A 216 -5.01 10.62 11.38
C VAL A 216 -3.73 10.60 12.19
N LEU A 217 -2.60 10.81 11.53
CA LEU A 217 -1.31 10.99 12.17
C LEU A 217 -0.96 12.47 12.22
N ASN A 218 -0.43 12.90 13.36
CA ASN A 218 0.14 14.21 13.56
C ASN A 218 1.46 14.09 14.34
N SER A 219 2.55 14.63 13.76
CA SER A 219 3.86 14.65 14.41
C SER A 219 4.31 13.27 14.95
N GLY A 220 4.03 12.22 14.20
CA GLY A 220 4.42 10.85 14.52
C GLY A 220 3.53 10.14 15.53
N LYS A 221 2.36 10.66 15.85
CA LYS A 221 1.40 10.08 16.81
C LYS A 221 0.01 9.97 16.19
N ASN A 222 -0.83 9.09 16.76
CA ASN A 222 -2.25 9.10 16.48
C ASN A 222 -2.88 10.39 17.03
N ASP A 223 -3.74 11.03 16.22
CA ASP A 223 -4.52 12.21 16.62
C ASP A 223 -6.01 11.85 16.72
N VAL A 224 -6.61 11.48 15.58
CA VAL A 224 -8.03 11.07 15.49
C VAL A 224 -8.14 9.79 14.70
N GLU A 225 -9.11 8.96 15.04
CA GLU A 225 -9.45 7.76 14.27
C GLU A 225 -10.95 7.46 14.32
N GLY A 226 -11.45 6.71 13.35
CA GLY A 226 -12.85 6.29 13.32
C GLY A 226 -13.27 5.69 12.00
N ASP A 227 -14.51 5.21 11.97
CA ASP A 227 -15.15 4.76 10.74
C ASP A 227 -15.29 5.93 9.74
N ARG A 228 -15.33 5.61 8.45
CA ARG A 228 -15.50 6.59 7.36
C ARG A 228 -16.58 7.65 7.66
N SER A 229 -17.73 7.24 8.22
CA SER A 229 -18.87 8.13 8.51
C SER A 229 -18.51 9.29 9.45
N ALA A 230 -17.54 9.10 10.33
CA ALA A 230 -17.07 10.18 11.23
C ALA A 230 -16.31 11.28 10.47
N PHE A 231 -15.90 11.03 9.23
CA PHE A 231 -15.08 11.92 8.41
C PHE A 231 -15.85 12.50 7.21
N GLU A 232 -17.09 12.08 6.95
CA GLU A 232 -17.90 12.56 5.82
C GLU A 232 -18.50 13.96 6.01
N GLY A 233 -18.59 14.47 7.26
CA GLY A 233 -19.35 15.69 7.58
C GLY A 233 -18.62 16.98 7.24
N ASP A 234 -17.54 17.32 7.88
CA ASP A 234 -16.86 18.63 7.73
C ASP A 234 -15.35 18.50 7.50
N LEU A 235 -15.03 17.84 6.38
CA LEU A 235 -13.65 17.72 5.89
C LEU A 235 -12.90 19.05 5.88
N GLY A 236 -13.59 20.17 5.59
CA GLY A 236 -12.98 21.48 5.53
C GLY A 236 -12.50 21.98 6.90
N VAL A 237 -13.23 21.69 7.97
CA VAL A 237 -12.83 22.06 9.34
C VAL A 237 -11.70 21.17 9.82
N MET A 238 -11.76 19.86 9.56
CA MET A 238 -10.70 18.94 9.94
C MET A 238 -9.38 19.25 9.21
N VAL A 239 -9.42 19.47 7.90
CA VAL A 239 -8.23 19.83 7.09
C VAL A 239 -7.63 21.17 7.56
N ARG A 240 -8.44 22.19 7.85
CA ARG A 240 -7.96 23.47 8.43
C ARG A 240 -7.28 23.25 9.77
N ARG A 241 -7.90 22.47 10.66
CA ARG A 241 -7.31 22.12 11.96
C ARG A 241 -5.94 21.41 11.82
N TRP A 242 -5.79 20.54 10.80
CA TRP A 242 -4.52 19.84 10.55
C TRP A 242 -3.46 20.73 9.90
N LEU A 243 -3.89 21.69 9.09
CA LEU A 243 -2.98 22.63 8.44
C LEU A 243 -2.61 23.81 9.35
N GLY A 244 -3.25 23.95 10.51
CA GLY A 244 -2.98 25.05 11.45
C GLY A 244 -3.48 26.43 10.96
N VAL A 245 -4.53 26.44 10.11
CA VAL A 245 -5.14 27.66 9.54
C VAL A 245 -6.64 27.72 9.86
#